data_508dbfdb667731078b11ac2fe0e7619e
#
_entry.id   508dbfdb667731078b11ac2fe0e7619e
#
_cell.length_a   1.000
_cell.length_b   1.000
_cell.length_c   1.000
_cell.angle_alpha   90.00
_cell.angle_beta   90.00
_cell.angle_gamma   90.00
#
_symmetry.space_group_name_H-M   'P 1'
#
loop_
_entity.id
_entity.type
_entity.pdbx_description
1 polymer ?
#
loop_
_entity_poly.entity_id
_entity_poly.type
_entity_poly.pdbx_seq_one_letter_code
_entity_poly.pdbx_strand_id
1 'polypeptide(L)'
;MTETHKAGTIGEQEAHAIGVTAYTYFYPLVTMDLTRRQLTNVTKAEGMNAPMNTFASLTAFPQADMKAVVRPNFDTLYSSAWLDLTGEPMIVSAPDTQGRFYLL
;
A
#
# COMPACT_ATOMS: atom_id res chain seq x y z
N MET A 1 -2.27 46.91 -9.34
CA MET A 1 -3.60 46.61 -8.79
C MET A 1 -3.70 45.09 -8.68
N THR A 2 -3.50 44.55 -7.50
CA THR A 2 -3.60 43.12 -7.20
C THR A 2 -5.04 42.84 -6.82
N GLU A 3 -5.79 42.17 -7.70
CA GLU A 3 -7.11 41.67 -7.36
C GLU A 3 -6.97 40.57 -6.31
N THR A 4 -7.38 40.89 -5.10
CA THR A 4 -7.59 39.90 -4.04
C THR A 4 -8.83 39.06 -4.40
N HIS A 5 -8.61 37.85 -4.89
CA HIS A 5 -9.66 36.87 -5.07
C HIS A 5 -10.28 36.57 -3.70
N LYS A 6 -11.48 37.14 -3.46
CA LYS A 6 -12.27 36.84 -2.27
C LYS A 6 -12.74 35.39 -2.43
N ALA A 7 -12.17 34.48 -1.67
CA ALA A 7 -12.66 33.10 -1.63
C ALA A 7 -14.15 33.12 -1.24
N GLY A 8 -15.02 32.80 -2.19
CA GLY A 8 -16.45 32.68 -1.93
C GLY A 8 -16.69 31.56 -0.95
N THR A 9 -17.58 31.77 -0.01
CA THR A 9 -18.04 30.73 0.93
C THR A 9 -18.83 29.70 0.12
N ILE A 10 -18.33 28.46 0.07
CA ILE A 10 -19.05 27.34 -0.57
C ILE A 10 -20.30 27.01 0.24
N GLY A 11 -21.42 26.73 -0.45
CA GLY A 11 -22.66 26.28 0.16
C GLY A 11 -22.56 24.84 0.67
N GLU A 12 -23.46 24.46 1.58
CA GLU A 12 -23.48 23.11 2.18
C GLU A 12 -23.59 21.99 1.13
N GLN A 13 -24.45 22.16 0.12
CA GLN A 13 -24.61 21.18 -0.96
C GLN A 13 -23.34 21.04 -1.81
N GLU A 14 -22.68 22.14 -2.10
CA GLU A 14 -21.41 22.12 -2.84
C GLU A 14 -20.30 21.48 -2.02
N ALA A 15 -20.20 21.81 -0.73
CA ALA A 15 -19.24 21.20 0.20
C ALA A 15 -19.47 19.69 0.30
N HIS A 16 -20.72 19.24 0.38
CA HIS A 16 -21.07 17.82 0.39
C HIS A 16 -20.64 17.12 -0.92
N ALA A 17 -20.95 17.71 -2.07
CA ALA A 17 -20.57 17.14 -3.37
C ALA A 17 -19.04 17.02 -3.53
N ILE A 18 -18.31 18.05 -3.12
CA ILE A 18 -16.84 18.02 -3.09
C ILE A 18 -16.35 16.92 -2.14
N GLY A 19 -16.95 16.80 -0.96
CA GLY A 19 -16.60 15.78 0.04
C GLY A 19 -16.78 14.36 -0.48
N VAL A 20 -17.89 14.06 -1.15
CA VAL A 20 -18.15 12.75 -1.77
C VAL A 20 -17.11 12.44 -2.86
N THR A 21 -16.84 13.42 -3.72
CA THR A 21 -15.84 13.27 -4.78
C THR A 21 -14.44 13.03 -4.22
N ALA A 22 -14.04 13.82 -3.22
CA ALA A 22 -12.75 13.67 -2.54
C ALA A 22 -12.63 12.31 -1.85
N TYR A 23 -13.67 11.86 -1.15
CA TYR A 23 -13.70 10.55 -0.52
C TYR A 23 -13.48 9.42 -1.53
N THR A 24 -14.22 9.45 -2.64
CA THR A 24 -14.09 8.43 -3.69
C THR A 24 -12.70 8.44 -4.32
N TYR A 25 -12.16 9.63 -4.60
CA TYR A 25 -10.84 9.80 -5.21
C TYR A 25 -9.71 9.34 -4.30
N PHE A 26 -9.75 9.71 -3.02
CA PHE A 26 -8.67 9.40 -2.07
C PHE A 26 -8.82 8.05 -1.37
N TYR A 27 -9.95 7.37 -1.52
CA TYR A 27 -10.21 6.09 -0.85
C TYR A 27 -9.09 5.04 -1.05
N PRO A 28 -8.61 4.75 -2.29
CA PRO A 28 -7.53 3.79 -2.48
C PRO A 28 -6.22 4.25 -1.83
N LEU A 29 -5.89 5.54 -1.89
CA LEU A 29 -4.68 6.08 -1.29
C LEU A 29 -4.69 5.97 0.24
N VAL A 30 -5.81 6.35 0.87
CA VAL A 30 -5.98 6.25 2.32
C VAL A 30 -5.95 4.78 2.77
N THR A 31 -6.63 3.90 2.03
CA THR A 31 -6.64 2.46 2.30
C THR A 31 -5.23 1.88 2.22
N MET A 32 -4.45 2.25 1.21
CA MET A 32 -3.05 1.80 1.09
C MET A 32 -2.18 2.31 2.24
N ASP A 33 -2.33 3.57 2.66
CA ASP A 33 -1.55 4.09 3.79
C ASP A 33 -1.92 3.40 5.11
N LEU A 34 -3.19 3.14 5.35
CA LEU A 34 -3.64 2.38 6.53
C LEU A 34 -3.08 0.94 6.51
N THR A 35 -3.14 0.28 5.36
CA THR A 35 -2.58 -1.06 5.17
C THR A 35 -1.07 -1.06 5.43
N ARG A 36 -0.34 -0.10 4.86
CA ARG A 36 1.09 0.09 5.13
C ARG A 36 1.36 0.20 6.63
N ARG A 37 0.66 1.09 7.33
CA ARG A 37 0.84 1.30 8.79
C ARG A 37 0.57 0.03 9.58
N GLN A 38 -0.45 -0.74 9.22
CA GLN A 38 -0.76 -2.01 9.88
C GLN A 38 0.32 -3.06 9.64
N LEU A 39 0.71 -3.26 8.38
CA LEU A 39 1.67 -4.30 8.00
C LEU A 39 3.11 -3.99 8.46
N THR A 40 3.45 -2.71 8.62
CA THR A 40 4.80 -2.30 9.06
C THR A 40 4.91 -2.04 10.56
N ASN A 41 3.82 -2.17 11.33
CA ASN A 41 3.83 -1.97 12.78
C ASN A 41 4.33 -3.21 13.55
N VAL A 42 5.47 -3.70 13.14
CA VAL A 42 6.14 -4.87 13.71
C VAL A 42 7.65 -4.64 13.80
N THR A 43 8.32 -5.33 14.70
CA THR A 43 9.76 -5.21 14.89
C THR A 43 10.58 -6.17 14.03
N LYS A 44 9.95 -7.21 13.47
CA LYS A 44 10.56 -8.23 12.61
C LYS A 44 9.57 -8.73 11.59
N ALA A 45 10.08 -9.33 10.52
CA ALA A 45 9.21 -9.95 9.50
C ALA A 45 8.51 -11.20 10.08
N GLU A 46 7.18 -11.24 9.89
CA GLU A 46 6.33 -12.35 10.32
C GLU A 46 5.07 -12.44 9.43
N GLY A 47 4.87 -13.54 8.74
CA GLY A 47 3.78 -13.69 7.78
C GLY A 47 3.84 -12.63 6.68
N MET A 48 2.80 -11.82 6.57
CA MET A 48 2.71 -10.71 5.62
C MET A 48 3.24 -9.37 6.17
N ASN A 49 3.60 -9.34 7.46
CA ASN A 49 4.04 -8.12 8.12
C ASN A 49 5.57 -8.03 8.11
N ALA A 50 6.12 -6.85 7.89
CA ALA A 50 7.54 -6.57 8.02
C ALA A 50 7.76 -5.08 8.31
N PRO A 51 8.82 -4.70 9.01
CA PRO A 51 9.21 -3.30 9.11
C PRO A 51 9.41 -2.67 7.73
N MET A 52 9.35 -1.33 7.66
CA MET A 52 9.72 -0.61 6.43
C MET A 52 11.06 -1.09 5.89
N ASN A 53 11.22 -1.15 4.59
CA ASN A 53 12.45 -1.55 3.88
C ASN A 53 12.90 -3.01 4.16
N THR A 54 11.97 -3.86 4.60
CA THR A 54 12.23 -5.27 4.88
C THR A 54 11.22 -6.14 4.14
N PHE A 55 11.70 -7.22 3.52
CA PHE A 55 10.80 -8.17 2.85
C PHE A 55 10.09 -9.09 3.86
N ALA A 56 8.78 -9.20 3.70
CA ALA A 56 7.97 -10.29 4.20
C ALA A 56 7.86 -11.35 3.11
N SER A 57 8.37 -12.56 3.37
CA SER A 57 8.37 -13.66 2.39
C SER A 57 7.39 -14.74 2.83
N LEU A 58 6.42 -15.04 1.96
CA LEU A 58 5.48 -16.12 2.18
C LEU A 58 6.12 -17.45 1.77
N THR A 59 6.15 -18.39 2.71
CA THR A 59 6.72 -19.73 2.52
C THR A 59 5.65 -20.81 2.34
N ALA A 60 4.38 -20.44 2.46
CA ALA A 60 3.23 -21.31 2.29
C ALA A 60 2.08 -20.58 1.59
N PHE A 61 1.25 -21.33 0.89
CA PHE A 61 0.04 -20.79 0.28
C PHE A 61 -1.01 -20.43 1.35
N PRO A 62 -1.91 -19.46 1.05
CA PRO A 62 -2.96 -19.08 1.97
C PRO A 62 -3.90 -20.27 2.25
N GLN A 63 -4.32 -20.40 3.49
CA GLN A 63 -5.31 -21.39 3.91
C GLN A 63 -6.74 -20.86 3.65
N ALA A 64 -7.71 -21.77 3.63
CA ALA A 64 -9.11 -21.44 3.32
C ALA A 64 -9.76 -20.45 4.32
N ASP A 65 -9.24 -20.35 5.52
CA ASP A 65 -9.69 -19.44 6.58
C ASP A 65 -9.01 -18.05 6.56
N MET A 66 -8.09 -17.83 5.63
CA MET A 66 -7.42 -16.53 5.47
C MET A 66 -8.41 -15.43 5.07
N LYS A 67 -8.53 -14.40 5.89
CA LYS A 67 -9.44 -13.26 5.68
C LYS A 67 -8.73 -11.91 5.53
N ALA A 68 -7.42 -11.89 5.63
CA ALA A 68 -6.64 -10.65 5.58
C ALA A 68 -6.63 -9.99 4.20
N VAL A 69 -6.79 -10.77 3.15
CA VAL A 69 -6.81 -10.31 1.75
C VAL A 69 -7.98 -10.96 1.03
N VAL A 70 -8.71 -10.16 0.24
CA VAL A 70 -9.77 -10.67 -0.64
C VAL A 70 -9.12 -11.36 -1.84
N ARG A 71 -9.44 -12.64 -2.06
CA ARG A 71 -8.90 -13.46 -3.15
C ARG A 71 -7.37 -13.55 -3.14
N PRO A 72 -6.77 -14.10 -2.08
CA PRO A 72 -5.33 -14.27 -2.02
C PRO A 72 -4.87 -15.18 -3.16
N ASN A 73 -3.67 -14.91 -3.69
CA ASN A 73 -3.04 -15.76 -4.70
C ASN A 73 -2.63 -17.10 -4.07
N PHE A 74 -3.02 -18.20 -4.69
CA PHE A 74 -2.69 -19.56 -4.26
C PHE A 74 -1.85 -20.34 -5.29
N ASP A 75 -1.42 -19.69 -6.38
CA ASP A 75 -0.62 -20.31 -7.43
C ASP A 75 0.87 -20.05 -7.29
N THR A 76 1.24 -18.90 -6.74
CA THR A 76 2.63 -18.48 -6.56
C THR A 76 2.90 -17.98 -5.15
N LEU A 77 4.10 -18.24 -4.65
CA LEU A 77 4.61 -17.60 -3.44
C LEU A 77 5.24 -16.27 -3.81
N TYR A 78 5.14 -15.30 -2.91
CA TYR A 78 5.73 -13.98 -3.14
C TYR A 78 6.33 -13.36 -1.89
N SER A 79 7.24 -12.45 -2.13
CA SER A 79 7.79 -11.56 -1.11
C SER A 79 7.30 -10.15 -1.38
N SER A 80 6.89 -9.44 -0.34
CA SER A 80 6.45 -8.05 -0.43
C SER A 80 7.20 -7.19 0.57
N ALA A 81 7.42 -5.93 0.21
CA ALA A 81 8.03 -4.95 1.09
C ALA A 81 7.38 -3.59 0.89
N TRP A 82 7.29 -2.83 1.96
CA TRP A 82 6.98 -1.42 1.93
C TRP A 82 8.29 -0.63 1.94
N LEU A 83 8.54 0.11 0.86
CA LEU A 83 9.80 0.82 0.67
C LEU A 83 9.63 2.30 1.00
N ASP A 84 10.53 2.84 1.80
CA ASP A 84 10.67 4.28 2.02
C ASP A 84 11.79 4.81 1.14
N LEU A 85 11.42 5.60 0.12
CA LEU A 85 12.34 6.20 -0.84
C LEU A 85 12.60 7.68 -0.58
N THR A 86 12.20 8.18 0.60
CA THR A 86 12.34 9.61 0.93
C THR A 86 13.79 10.03 1.15
N GLY A 87 14.63 9.13 1.64
CA GLY A 87 16.03 9.41 1.92
C GLY A 87 16.97 9.10 0.76
N GLU A 88 16.78 7.94 0.13
CA GLU A 88 17.65 7.45 -0.94
C GLU A 88 16.93 6.42 -1.83
N PRO A 89 17.39 6.19 -3.06
CA PRO A 89 16.89 5.13 -3.89
C PRO A 89 17.27 3.76 -3.33
N MET A 90 16.44 2.75 -3.56
CA MET A 90 16.69 1.37 -3.13
C MET A 90 16.89 0.46 -4.33
N ILE A 91 17.81 -0.50 -4.16
CA ILE A 91 18.07 -1.54 -5.15
C ILE A 91 17.39 -2.82 -4.65
N VAL A 92 16.50 -3.36 -5.49
CA VAL A 92 15.90 -4.68 -5.28
C VAL A 92 16.64 -5.68 -6.15
N SER A 93 17.15 -6.76 -5.55
CA SER A 93 17.84 -7.84 -6.27
C SER A 93 17.22 -9.18 -5.92
N ALA A 94 17.16 -10.06 -6.92
CA ALA A 94 16.79 -11.46 -6.72
C ALA A 94 18.02 -12.35 -6.93
N PRO A 95 18.19 -13.44 -6.15
CA PRO A 95 19.23 -14.41 -6.38
C PRO A 95 19.02 -15.15 -7.70
N ASP A 96 20.08 -15.79 -8.23
CA ASP A 96 19.94 -16.70 -9.35
C ASP A 96 18.97 -17.84 -9.01
N THR A 97 17.90 -17.94 -9.77
CA THR A 97 16.86 -18.95 -9.57
C THR A 97 17.14 -20.28 -10.25
N GLN A 98 18.30 -20.40 -10.94
CA GLN A 98 18.70 -21.59 -11.69
C GLN A 98 17.66 -22.01 -12.74
N GLY A 99 17.12 -21.03 -13.47
CA GLY A 99 16.12 -21.23 -14.53
C GLY A 99 14.67 -21.33 -14.05
N ARG A 100 14.41 -21.22 -12.75
CA ARG A 100 13.02 -21.15 -12.24
C ARG A 100 12.44 -19.75 -12.53
N PHE A 101 11.19 -19.71 -12.95
CA PHE A 101 10.49 -18.47 -13.23
C PHE A 101 10.34 -17.63 -11.96
N TYR A 102 10.55 -16.33 -12.09
CA TYR A 102 10.18 -15.32 -11.09
C TYR A 102 9.82 -14.02 -11.81
N LEU A 103 9.12 -13.15 -11.10
CA LEU A 103 8.73 -11.82 -11.56
C LEU A 103 9.08 -10.77 -10.48
N LEU A 104 9.67 -9.67 -10.92
CA LEU A 104 9.91 -8.46 -10.11
C LEU A 104 8.97 -7.35 -10.56
#